data_a5dc5a8b0557340a84877d0a1eaa2c4e
#
_entry.id   a5dc5a8b0557340a84877d0a1eaa2c4e
#
_cell.length_a   1.000
_cell.length_b   1.000
_cell.length_c   1.000
_cell.angle_alpha   90.00
_cell.angle_beta   90.00
_cell.angle_gamma   90.00
#
_symmetry.space_group_name_H-M   'P 1'
#
loop_
_entity.id
_entity.type
_entity.pdbx_description
1 polymer ?
#
loop_
_entity_poly.entity_id
_entity_poly.type
_entity_poly.pdbx_seq_one_letter_code
_entity_poly.pdbx_strand_id
1 'polypeptide(L)'
;MTPTPEQVALVDTAITTRRSLRAFLPTPVPRATIEDILAVASRAPSGTNTQPWKVYVLTGESKTELSRKIKAAFDDPQARAGHTEEYAYYPTEWKSPFIDRRRKVGWDLYGLLDIGKTDKARMHAQHGRNYDFFDAPVGLMFTIDRGMRQGSWLDYGMFLQSIMVAARGRGLDTCPQAAFMQFHSIIPEHIGAPAHEQVVCGMSLGHADPHAIENTLVTEREPVSGFTHFLG
;
A
#
# COMPACT_ATOMS: atom_id res chain seq x y z
N MET A 1 11.13 -13.79 28.64
CA MET A 1 11.78 -14.85 27.83
C MET A 1 12.69 -14.15 26.83
N THR A 2 13.97 -14.48 26.79
CA THR A 2 14.90 -13.95 25.78
C THR A 2 14.70 -14.72 24.48
N PRO A 3 14.53 -14.06 23.32
CA PRO A 3 14.32 -14.76 22.04
C PRO A 3 15.60 -15.53 21.65
N THR A 4 15.41 -16.65 20.93
CA THR A 4 16.54 -17.39 20.34
C THR A 4 17.07 -16.66 19.08
N PRO A 5 18.33 -16.91 18.64
CA PRO A 5 18.85 -16.34 17.41
C PRO A 5 17.96 -16.64 16.19
N GLU A 6 17.36 -17.82 16.10
CA GLU A 6 16.44 -18.19 15.02
C GLU A 6 15.16 -17.35 15.05
N GLN A 7 14.61 -17.08 16.23
CA GLN A 7 13.42 -16.23 16.35
C GLN A 7 13.73 -14.78 15.93
N VAL A 8 14.89 -14.26 16.29
CA VAL A 8 15.35 -12.94 15.82
C VAL A 8 15.48 -12.93 14.30
N ALA A 9 16.16 -13.93 13.72
CA ALA A 9 16.36 -14.03 12.28
C ALA A 9 15.04 -14.13 11.49
N LEU A 10 14.03 -14.82 12.00
CA LEU A 10 12.71 -14.89 11.37
C LEU A 10 12.01 -13.54 11.29
N VAL A 11 12.04 -12.78 12.40
CA VAL A 11 11.46 -11.42 12.45
C VAL A 11 12.19 -10.48 11.50
N ASP A 12 13.52 -10.46 11.55
CA ASP A 12 14.35 -9.61 10.70
C ASP A 12 14.14 -9.95 9.22
N THR A 13 14.06 -11.24 8.88
CA THR A 13 13.79 -11.69 7.51
C THR A 13 12.43 -11.18 7.01
N ALA A 14 11.37 -11.30 7.80
CA ALA A 14 10.05 -10.81 7.40
C ALA A 14 10.04 -9.30 7.15
N ILE A 15 10.76 -8.53 7.98
CA ILE A 15 10.86 -7.08 7.84
C ILE A 15 11.74 -6.68 6.65
N THR A 16 12.93 -7.28 6.52
CA THR A 16 13.94 -6.86 5.53
C THR A 16 13.62 -7.33 4.11
N THR A 17 12.93 -8.46 3.96
CA THR A 17 12.54 -9.01 2.66
C THR A 17 11.20 -8.46 2.15
N ARG A 18 10.39 -7.82 3.01
CA ARG A 18 9.14 -7.18 2.59
C ARG A 18 9.42 -6.05 1.60
N ARG A 19 8.77 -6.09 0.46
CA ARG A 19 8.81 -5.07 -0.59
C ARG A 19 7.40 -4.69 -1.04
N SER A 20 7.25 -3.55 -1.70
CA SER A 20 6.01 -3.18 -2.41
C SER A 20 6.06 -3.78 -3.81
N LEU A 21 5.43 -4.93 -3.99
CA LEU A 21 5.43 -5.68 -5.26
C LEU A 21 4.26 -5.22 -6.14
N ARG A 22 4.49 -5.21 -7.46
CA ARG A 22 3.57 -4.58 -8.43
C ARG A 22 3.11 -5.53 -9.54
N ALA A 23 3.21 -6.83 -9.29
CA ALA A 23 2.61 -7.87 -10.10
C ALA A 23 2.34 -9.09 -9.22
N PHE A 24 1.14 -9.64 -9.29
CA PHE A 24 0.70 -10.75 -8.48
C PHE A 24 0.11 -11.86 -9.34
N LEU A 25 0.27 -13.10 -8.87
CA LEU A 25 -0.39 -14.26 -9.44
C LEU A 25 -1.89 -14.26 -9.06
N PRO A 26 -2.76 -14.81 -9.92
CA PRO A 26 -4.19 -14.91 -9.64
C PRO A 26 -4.52 -15.99 -8.58
N THR A 27 -3.52 -16.59 -7.97
CA THR A 27 -3.68 -17.65 -6.97
C THR A 27 -4.50 -17.15 -5.78
N PRO A 28 -5.66 -17.76 -5.49
CA PRO A 28 -6.52 -17.30 -4.41
C PRO A 28 -5.82 -17.33 -3.04
N VAL A 29 -6.13 -16.35 -2.20
CA VAL A 29 -5.74 -16.34 -0.79
C VAL A 29 -6.96 -16.72 0.04
N PRO A 30 -6.89 -17.80 0.85
CA PRO A 30 -8.01 -18.23 1.68
C PRO A 30 -8.43 -17.12 2.67
N ARG A 31 -9.74 -16.99 2.90
CA ARG A 31 -10.29 -16.02 3.87
C ARG A 31 -9.68 -16.19 5.26
N ALA A 32 -9.52 -17.44 5.72
CA ALA A 32 -8.89 -17.72 7.02
C ALA A 32 -7.46 -17.14 7.12
N THR A 33 -6.68 -17.22 6.04
CA THR A 33 -5.33 -16.64 6.01
C THR A 33 -5.37 -15.11 6.13
N ILE A 34 -6.36 -14.46 5.49
CA ILE A 34 -6.54 -13.00 5.60
C ILE A 34 -6.95 -12.64 7.04
N GLU A 35 -7.89 -13.38 7.62
CA GLU A 35 -8.33 -13.19 9.01
C GLU A 35 -7.17 -13.36 10.00
N ASP A 36 -6.32 -14.37 9.81
CA ASP A 36 -5.11 -14.58 10.63
C ASP A 36 -4.12 -13.43 10.52
N ILE A 37 -3.90 -12.90 9.32
CA ILE A 37 -3.04 -11.73 9.09
C ILE A 37 -3.59 -10.53 9.85
N LEU A 38 -4.89 -10.26 9.71
CA LEU A 38 -5.55 -9.13 10.36
C LEU A 38 -5.58 -9.27 11.89
N ALA A 39 -5.78 -10.50 12.41
CA ALA A 39 -5.74 -10.80 13.83
C ALA A 39 -4.36 -10.53 14.43
N VAL A 40 -3.28 -10.93 13.77
CA VAL A 40 -1.91 -10.60 14.20
C VAL A 40 -1.65 -9.10 14.09
N ALA A 41 -2.02 -8.48 12.98
CA ALA A 41 -1.82 -7.05 12.74
C ALA A 41 -2.58 -6.17 13.74
N SER A 42 -3.74 -6.61 14.23
CA SER A 42 -4.54 -5.89 15.24
C SER A 42 -3.81 -5.70 16.59
N ARG A 43 -2.67 -6.40 16.78
CA ARG A 43 -1.79 -6.17 17.94
C ARG A 43 -0.90 -4.93 17.79
N ALA A 44 -0.98 -4.20 16.68
CA ALA A 44 -0.32 -2.91 16.54
C ALA A 44 -0.73 -1.98 17.71
N PRO A 45 0.21 -1.22 18.28
CA PRO A 45 -0.11 -0.26 19.32
C PRO A 45 -0.92 0.92 18.76
N SER A 46 -1.72 1.53 19.63
CA SER A 46 -2.39 2.81 19.33
C SER A 46 -2.52 3.64 20.59
N GLY A 47 -2.55 4.96 20.45
CA GLY A 47 -2.72 5.87 21.57
C GLY A 47 -3.96 5.51 22.39
N THR A 48 -3.79 5.27 23.72
CA THR A 48 -4.85 4.81 24.64
C THR A 48 -5.67 3.60 24.14
N ASN A 49 -5.06 2.79 23.24
CA ASN A 49 -5.68 1.62 22.62
C ASN A 49 -6.94 1.94 21.78
N THR A 50 -6.94 3.06 21.08
CA THR A 50 -8.08 3.54 20.28
C THR A 50 -8.39 2.68 19.06
N GLN A 51 -7.40 1.97 18.51
CA GLN A 51 -7.56 1.05 17.39
C GLN A 51 -8.34 1.67 16.21
N PRO A 52 -7.85 2.76 15.59
CA PRO A 52 -8.64 3.62 14.70
C PRO A 52 -8.89 3.03 13.32
N TRP A 53 -8.39 1.85 13.04
CA TRP A 53 -8.43 1.22 11.72
C TRP A 53 -9.75 0.55 11.40
N LYS A 54 -10.19 0.69 10.14
CA LYS A 54 -11.24 -0.08 9.51
C LYS A 54 -10.69 -0.71 8.24
N VAL A 55 -11.06 -1.94 7.94
CA VAL A 55 -10.55 -2.71 6.79
C VAL A 55 -11.72 -3.31 6.03
N TYR A 56 -11.78 -3.03 4.74
CA TYR A 56 -12.70 -3.63 3.79
C TYR A 56 -11.92 -4.55 2.87
N VAL A 57 -12.25 -5.83 2.90
CA VAL A 57 -11.57 -6.87 2.12
C VAL A 57 -12.36 -7.11 0.84
N LEU A 58 -11.73 -6.87 -0.30
CA LEU A 58 -12.31 -7.02 -1.63
C LEU A 58 -11.71 -8.21 -2.34
N THR A 59 -12.56 -9.11 -2.83
CA THR A 59 -12.18 -10.28 -3.64
C THR A 59 -13.19 -10.48 -4.76
N GLY A 60 -12.83 -11.26 -5.78
CA GLY A 60 -13.74 -11.64 -6.86
C GLY A 60 -14.42 -10.43 -7.51
N GLU A 61 -15.74 -10.52 -7.67
CA GLU A 61 -16.55 -9.51 -8.38
C GLU A 61 -16.48 -8.13 -7.72
N SER A 62 -16.55 -8.05 -6.38
CA SER A 62 -16.48 -6.76 -5.68
C SER A 62 -15.19 -6.01 -5.96
N LYS A 63 -14.03 -6.72 -5.98
CA LYS A 63 -12.74 -6.12 -6.36
C LYS A 63 -12.75 -5.66 -7.82
N THR A 64 -13.19 -6.52 -8.72
CA THR A 64 -13.22 -6.23 -10.18
C THR A 64 -14.10 -5.04 -10.50
N GLU A 65 -15.27 -4.95 -9.85
CA GLU A 65 -16.21 -3.84 -10.07
C GLU A 65 -15.65 -2.50 -9.55
N LEU A 66 -15.00 -2.49 -8.37
CA LEU A 66 -14.31 -1.28 -7.88
C LEU A 66 -13.21 -0.85 -8.87
N SER A 67 -12.37 -1.80 -9.31
CA SER A 67 -11.33 -1.54 -10.31
C SER A 67 -11.92 -0.93 -11.58
N ARG A 68 -12.99 -1.51 -12.10
CA ARG A 68 -13.69 -1.00 -13.31
C ARG A 68 -14.20 0.43 -13.13
N LYS A 69 -14.85 0.74 -12.00
CA LYS A 69 -15.37 2.08 -11.70
C LYS A 69 -14.24 3.12 -11.64
N ILE A 70 -13.18 2.81 -10.91
CA ILE A 70 -12.04 3.73 -10.75
C ILE A 70 -11.30 3.91 -12.08
N LYS A 71 -11.05 2.83 -12.82
CA LYS A 71 -10.35 2.93 -14.12
C LYS A 71 -11.15 3.72 -15.14
N ALA A 72 -12.48 3.58 -15.18
CA ALA A 72 -13.31 4.40 -16.04
C ALA A 72 -13.14 5.91 -15.76
N ALA A 73 -13.06 6.30 -14.48
CA ALA A 73 -12.79 7.69 -14.10
C ALA A 73 -11.33 8.10 -14.33
N PHE A 74 -10.38 7.18 -14.15
CA PHE A 74 -8.94 7.44 -14.37
C PHE A 74 -8.59 7.63 -15.83
N ASP A 75 -9.20 6.84 -16.73
CA ASP A 75 -8.89 6.84 -18.16
C ASP A 75 -9.61 7.99 -18.91
N ASP A 76 -10.68 8.55 -18.35
CA ASP A 76 -11.34 9.74 -18.86
C ASP A 76 -10.69 11.02 -18.26
N PRO A 77 -10.02 11.86 -19.08
CA PRO A 77 -9.39 13.09 -18.60
C PRO A 77 -10.35 14.07 -17.92
N GLN A 78 -11.61 14.13 -18.37
CA GLN A 78 -12.63 15.02 -17.81
C GLN A 78 -13.09 14.52 -16.44
N ALA A 79 -13.43 13.23 -16.34
CA ALA A 79 -13.79 12.61 -15.07
C ALA A 79 -12.64 12.70 -14.05
N ARG A 80 -11.42 12.34 -14.48
CA ARG A 80 -10.24 12.40 -13.63
C ARG A 80 -9.96 13.79 -13.06
N ALA A 81 -10.17 14.85 -13.84
CA ALA A 81 -9.97 16.23 -13.38
C ALA A 81 -10.93 16.63 -12.25
N GLY A 82 -12.07 15.96 -12.10
CA GLY A 82 -13.03 16.15 -11.01
C GLY A 82 -12.65 15.42 -9.71
N HIS A 83 -11.65 14.53 -9.73
CA HIS A 83 -11.21 13.78 -8.56
C HIS A 83 -9.95 14.37 -7.95
N THR A 84 -9.98 14.62 -6.65
CA THR A 84 -8.86 15.17 -5.87
C THR A 84 -8.50 14.25 -4.71
N GLU A 85 -7.32 14.39 -4.16
CA GLU A 85 -6.94 13.68 -2.93
C GLU A 85 -7.81 14.17 -1.75
N GLU A 86 -8.25 13.24 -0.91
CA GLU A 86 -9.06 13.56 0.27
C GLU A 86 -8.24 14.21 1.39
N TYR A 87 -6.95 13.95 1.42
CA TYR A 87 -5.98 14.57 2.33
C TYR A 87 -4.63 14.71 1.64
N ALA A 88 -3.82 15.67 2.09
CA ALA A 88 -2.49 15.88 1.52
C ALA A 88 -1.53 14.76 1.97
N TYR A 89 -1.22 13.83 1.06
CA TYR A 89 -0.22 12.78 1.31
C TYR A 89 1.21 13.28 1.11
N TYR A 90 1.41 14.12 0.12
CA TYR A 90 2.73 14.65 -0.24
C TYR A 90 2.88 16.12 0.14
N PRO A 91 4.11 16.60 0.39
CA PRO A 91 4.35 18.01 0.60
C PRO A 91 4.07 18.80 -0.70
N THR A 92 3.63 20.04 -0.57
CA THR A 92 3.44 20.96 -1.69
C THR A 92 4.77 21.32 -2.36
N GLU A 93 5.83 21.45 -1.55
CA GLU A 93 7.18 21.73 -2.01
C GLU A 93 8.12 20.58 -1.65
N TRP A 94 8.72 20.01 -2.67
CA TRP A 94 9.68 18.94 -2.51
C TRP A 94 11.11 19.47 -2.36
N LYS A 95 11.83 18.97 -1.35
CA LYS A 95 13.24 19.29 -1.09
C LYS A 95 14.10 18.03 -1.13
N SER A 96 15.39 18.19 -1.46
CA SER A 96 16.38 17.13 -1.27
C SER A 96 16.51 16.78 0.22
N PRO A 97 16.72 15.53 0.60
CA PRO A 97 16.92 14.33 -0.25
C PRO A 97 15.60 13.64 -0.69
N PHE A 98 14.43 14.11 -0.25
CA PHE A 98 13.16 13.43 -0.47
C PHE A 98 12.75 13.39 -1.94
N ILE A 99 12.93 14.53 -2.67
CA ILE A 99 12.63 14.58 -4.11
C ILE A 99 13.55 13.64 -4.91
N ASP A 100 14.80 13.49 -4.49
CA ASP A 100 15.77 12.68 -5.18
C ASP A 100 15.42 11.19 -5.04
N ARG A 101 15.06 10.75 -3.82
CA ARG A 101 14.58 9.40 -3.54
C ARG A 101 13.29 9.07 -4.30
N ARG A 102 12.35 10.04 -4.34
CA ARG A 102 11.09 9.88 -5.09
C ARG A 102 11.35 9.71 -6.58
N ARG A 103 12.22 10.55 -7.15
CA ARG A 103 12.60 10.47 -8.57
C ARG A 103 13.33 9.18 -8.89
N LYS A 104 14.28 8.78 -8.04
CA LYS A 104 15.04 7.56 -8.21
C LYS A 104 14.12 6.34 -8.30
N VAL A 105 13.26 6.11 -7.29
CA VAL A 105 12.37 4.94 -7.29
C VAL A 105 11.41 4.90 -8.48
N GLY A 106 10.93 6.08 -8.93
CA GLY A 106 10.07 6.16 -10.12
C GLY A 106 10.81 5.80 -11.40
N TRP A 107 12.02 6.32 -11.60
CA TRP A 107 12.82 6.03 -12.78
C TRP A 107 13.43 4.63 -12.77
N ASP A 108 13.80 4.09 -11.62
CA ASP A 108 14.25 2.71 -11.50
C ASP A 108 13.13 1.74 -11.93
N LEU A 109 11.88 1.97 -11.47
CA LEU A 109 10.73 1.18 -11.88
C LEU A 109 10.46 1.29 -13.39
N TYR A 110 10.42 2.50 -13.94
CA TYR A 110 10.17 2.70 -15.35
C TYR A 110 11.30 2.16 -16.23
N GLY A 111 12.55 2.22 -15.74
CA GLY A 111 13.69 1.61 -16.43
C GLY A 111 13.57 0.09 -16.55
N LEU A 112 13.13 -0.59 -15.46
CA LEU A 112 12.86 -2.03 -15.52
C LEU A 112 11.77 -2.39 -16.53
N LEU A 113 10.76 -1.53 -16.67
CA LEU A 113 9.64 -1.73 -17.58
C LEU A 113 9.91 -1.20 -19.00
N ASP A 114 11.11 -0.70 -19.27
CA ASP A 114 11.46 -0.04 -20.53
C ASP A 114 10.48 1.08 -20.93
N ILE A 115 10.06 1.90 -19.95
CA ILE A 115 9.17 3.04 -20.13
C ILE A 115 10.00 4.32 -20.18
N GLY A 116 10.10 4.93 -21.35
CA GLY A 116 10.84 6.16 -21.56
C GLY A 116 10.16 7.40 -20.96
N LYS A 117 10.94 8.47 -20.70
CA LYS A 117 10.45 9.74 -20.09
C LYS A 117 9.36 10.45 -20.89
N THR A 118 9.28 10.22 -22.18
CA THR A 118 8.30 10.81 -23.09
C THR A 118 7.09 9.91 -23.34
N ASP A 119 7.14 8.64 -22.93
CA ASP A 119 6.09 7.65 -23.19
C ASP A 119 4.94 7.80 -22.17
N LYS A 120 4.16 8.85 -22.36
CA LYS A 120 3.04 9.18 -21.45
C LYS A 120 1.95 8.12 -21.43
N ALA A 121 1.74 7.44 -22.55
CA ALA A 121 0.72 6.39 -22.65
C ALA A 121 1.09 5.18 -21.79
N ARG A 122 2.33 4.68 -21.88
CA ARG A 122 2.79 3.57 -21.03
C ARG A 122 2.92 3.97 -19.57
N MET A 123 3.31 5.22 -19.28
CA MET A 123 3.29 5.74 -17.90
C MET A 123 1.87 5.73 -17.31
N HIS A 124 0.88 6.19 -18.08
CA HIS A 124 -0.54 6.19 -17.68
C HIS A 124 -1.03 4.76 -17.44
N ALA A 125 -0.79 3.84 -18.39
CA ALA A 125 -1.17 2.45 -18.25
C ALA A 125 -0.53 1.79 -17.00
N GLN A 126 0.77 2.01 -16.77
CA GLN A 126 1.45 1.49 -15.58
C GLN A 126 0.91 2.09 -14.27
N HIS A 127 0.57 3.38 -14.26
CA HIS A 127 -0.08 3.99 -13.10
C HIS A 127 -1.47 3.40 -12.88
N GLY A 128 -2.24 3.17 -13.93
CA GLY A 128 -3.58 2.57 -13.90
C GLY A 128 -3.62 1.18 -13.26
N ARG A 129 -2.52 0.40 -13.32
CA ARG A 129 -2.42 -0.90 -12.64
C ARG A 129 -2.61 -0.84 -11.11
N ASN A 130 -2.39 0.34 -10.50
CA ASN A 130 -2.74 0.52 -9.09
C ASN A 130 -4.20 0.17 -8.83
N TYR A 131 -5.09 0.54 -9.73
CA TYR A 131 -6.54 0.39 -9.56
C TYR A 131 -7.04 -1.03 -9.88
N ASP A 132 -6.20 -1.85 -10.49
CA ASP A 132 -6.38 -3.30 -10.62
C ASP A 132 -5.73 -4.06 -9.44
N PHE A 133 -5.23 -3.35 -8.42
CA PHE A 133 -4.46 -3.93 -7.32
C PHE A 133 -3.24 -4.72 -7.82
N PHE A 134 -2.64 -4.30 -8.94
CA PHE A 134 -1.53 -5.01 -9.60
C PHE A 134 -1.83 -6.51 -9.86
N ASP A 135 -3.07 -6.83 -10.19
CA ASP A 135 -3.62 -8.17 -10.45
C ASP A 135 -3.73 -9.08 -9.21
N ALA A 136 -3.44 -8.57 -8.01
CA ALA A 136 -3.60 -9.33 -6.78
C ALA A 136 -5.02 -9.86 -6.60
N PRO A 137 -5.21 -11.11 -6.10
CA PRO A 137 -6.54 -11.69 -5.86
C PRO A 137 -7.30 -10.97 -4.75
N VAL A 138 -6.59 -10.28 -3.86
CA VAL A 138 -7.18 -9.54 -2.73
C VAL A 138 -6.79 -8.08 -2.81
N GLY A 139 -7.78 -7.21 -2.74
CA GLY A 139 -7.65 -5.77 -2.48
C GLY A 139 -8.11 -5.45 -1.06
N LEU A 140 -7.33 -4.70 -0.32
CA LEU A 140 -7.72 -4.16 0.97
C LEU A 140 -7.94 -2.66 0.80
N MET A 141 -9.09 -2.16 1.28
CA MET A 141 -9.34 -0.73 1.41
C MET A 141 -9.37 -0.36 2.89
N PHE A 142 -8.71 0.71 3.22
CA PHE A 142 -8.54 1.18 4.59
C PHE A 142 -9.22 2.52 4.76
N THR A 143 -9.99 2.64 5.85
CA THR A 143 -10.67 3.88 6.22
C THR A 143 -10.40 4.23 7.68
N ILE A 144 -10.58 5.49 8.03
CA ILE A 144 -10.45 6.01 9.38
C ILE A 144 -11.61 6.99 9.64
N ASP A 145 -12.06 7.10 10.87
CA ASP A 145 -13.03 8.11 11.26
C ASP A 145 -12.47 9.52 11.02
N ARG A 146 -13.27 10.40 10.40
CA ARG A 146 -12.88 11.80 10.05
C ARG A 146 -12.53 12.65 11.27
N GLY A 147 -13.00 12.26 12.45
CA GLY A 147 -12.66 12.92 13.71
C GLY A 147 -11.25 12.63 14.20
N MET A 148 -10.61 11.57 13.69
CA MET A 148 -9.26 11.17 14.08
C MET A 148 -8.20 12.14 13.54
N ARG A 149 -7.14 12.37 14.32
CA ARG A 149 -6.08 13.33 14.02
C ARG A 149 -4.74 12.64 13.79
N GLN A 150 -3.69 13.40 13.55
CA GLN A 150 -2.35 12.94 13.15
C GLN A 150 -1.80 11.80 14.03
N GLY A 151 -2.05 11.77 15.34
CA GLY A 151 -1.65 10.68 16.22
C GLY A 151 -2.24 9.34 15.79
N SER A 152 -3.53 9.32 15.45
CA SER A 152 -4.21 8.10 14.98
C SER A 152 -3.73 7.66 13.59
N TRP A 153 -3.26 8.58 12.76
CA TRP A 153 -2.63 8.25 11.48
C TRP A 153 -1.25 7.59 11.67
N LEU A 154 -0.51 8.02 12.70
CA LEU A 154 0.73 7.34 13.09
C LEU A 154 0.44 5.90 13.55
N ASP A 155 -0.58 5.72 14.40
CA ASP A 155 -1.05 4.40 14.83
C ASP A 155 -1.45 3.52 13.65
N TYR A 156 -2.16 4.12 12.70
CA TYR A 156 -2.60 3.46 11.47
C TYR A 156 -1.41 2.95 10.64
N GLY A 157 -0.35 3.73 10.53
CA GLY A 157 0.88 3.32 9.84
C GLY A 157 1.51 2.07 10.47
N MET A 158 1.50 1.96 11.80
CA MET A 158 1.97 0.76 12.52
C MET A 158 1.12 -0.47 12.22
N PHE A 159 -0.20 -0.29 12.14
CA PHE A 159 -1.13 -1.37 11.76
C PHE A 159 -0.90 -1.83 10.31
N LEU A 160 -0.78 -0.91 9.34
CA LEU A 160 -0.48 -1.24 7.95
C LEU A 160 0.84 -2.00 7.81
N GLN A 161 1.90 -1.56 8.51
CA GLN A 161 3.17 -2.27 8.51
C GLN A 161 3.04 -3.67 9.12
N SER A 162 2.24 -3.84 10.17
CA SER A 162 1.99 -5.14 10.80
C SER A 162 1.31 -6.12 9.83
N ILE A 163 0.34 -5.66 9.02
CA ILE A 163 -0.27 -6.46 7.95
C ILE A 163 0.80 -6.94 6.96
N MET A 164 1.65 -6.02 6.48
CA MET A 164 2.65 -6.33 5.47
C MET A 164 3.68 -7.35 5.98
N VAL A 165 4.12 -7.23 7.24
CA VAL A 165 5.07 -8.17 7.86
C VAL A 165 4.39 -9.53 8.11
N ALA A 166 3.15 -9.53 8.62
CA ALA A 166 2.39 -10.76 8.86
C ALA A 166 2.10 -11.53 7.55
N ALA A 167 1.80 -10.83 6.47
CA ALA A 167 1.66 -11.40 5.14
C ALA A 167 2.97 -12.04 4.67
N ARG A 168 4.10 -11.30 4.80
CA ARG A 168 5.42 -11.80 4.39
C ARG A 168 5.82 -13.05 5.14
N GLY A 169 5.56 -13.13 6.44
CA GLY A 169 5.78 -14.33 7.25
C GLY A 169 4.94 -15.54 6.84
N ARG A 170 3.93 -15.35 5.99
CA ARG A 170 3.07 -16.41 5.42
C ARG A 170 3.33 -16.68 3.94
N GLY A 171 4.45 -16.17 3.39
CA GLY A 171 4.79 -16.32 1.98
C GLY A 171 3.91 -15.49 1.03
N LEU A 172 3.17 -14.51 1.56
CA LEU A 172 2.40 -13.56 0.79
C LEU A 172 3.13 -12.22 0.71
N ASP A 173 2.78 -11.47 -0.32
CA ASP A 173 3.35 -10.14 -0.58
C ASP A 173 2.25 -9.09 -0.66
N THR A 174 2.67 -7.83 -0.54
CA THR A 174 1.75 -6.69 -0.49
C THR A 174 2.30 -5.49 -1.27
N CYS A 175 1.40 -4.59 -1.63
CA CYS A 175 1.73 -3.24 -2.07
C CYS A 175 0.74 -2.23 -1.49
N PRO A 176 1.13 -1.37 -0.54
CA PRO A 176 0.28 -0.27 -0.09
C PRO A 176 0.19 0.80 -1.19
N GLN A 177 -1.02 1.34 -1.40
CA GLN A 177 -1.35 2.15 -2.57
C GLN A 177 -2.10 3.42 -2.18
N ALA A 178 -1.37 4.52 -2.03
CA ALA A 178 -1.95 5.84 -1.82
C ALA A 178 -2.73 6.36 -3.04
N ALA A 179 -2.50 5.79 -4.24
CA ALA A 179 -3.18 6.20 -5.47
C ALA A 179 -4.73 6.17 -5.35
N PHE A 180 -5.28 5.28 -4.53
CA PHE A 180 -6.73 5.17 -4.32
C PHE A 180 -7.35 6.41 -3.69
N MET A 181 -6.59 7.23 -2.94
CA MET A 181 -7.12 8.44 -2.32
C MET A 181 -7.72 9.43 -3.31
N GLN A 182 -7.19 9.51 -4.53
CA GLN A 182 -7.72 10.37 -5.58
C GLN A 182 -9.20 10.04 -5.89
N PHE A 183 -9.60 8.78 -5.70
CA PHE A 183 -10.94 8.31 -6.02
C PHE A 183 -11.81 8.07 -4.76
N HIS A 184 -11.52 8.82 -3.69
CA HIS A 184 -12.25 8.72 -2.42
C HIS A 184 -13.75 8.98 -2.54
N SER A 185 -14.23 9.60 -3.59
CA SER A 185 -15.66 9.79 -3.85
C SER A 185 -16.36 8.54 -4.40
N ILE A 186 -15.60 7.62 -5.03
CA ILE A 186 -16.13 6.36 -5.60
C ILE A 186 -16.09 5.23 -4.57
N ILE A 187 -14.99 5.16 -3.81
CA ILE A 187 -14.67 4.03 -2.94
C ILE A 187 -15.71 3.82 -1.82
N PRO A 188 -16.08 4.83 -1.02
CA PRO A 188 -17.01 4.65 0.11
C PRO A 188 -18.36 4.07 -0.30
N GLU A 189 -18.93 4.56 -1.40
CA GLU A 189 -20.18 4.03 -1.92
C GLU A 189 -20.09 2.54 -2.28
N HIS A 190 -18.98 2.16 -2.93
CA HIS A 190 -18.78 0.78 -3.37
C HIS A 190 -18.58 -0.20 -2.20
N ILE A 191 -17.81 0.21 -1.18
CA ILE A 191 -17.52 -0.64 -0.02
C ILE A 191 -18.56 -0.52 1.11
N GLY A 192 -19.58 0.33 0.95
CA GLY A 192 -20.59 0.59 1.97
C GLY A 192 -20.03 1.29 3.22
N ALA A 193 -18.98 2.10 3.07
CA ALA A 193 -18.41 2.84 4.18
C ALA A 193 -19.33 4.00 4.60
N PRO A 194 -19.57 4.20 5.90
CA PRO A 194 -20.40 5.29 6.38
C PRO A 194 -19.74 6.67 6.14
N ALA A 195 -20.52 7.72 6.05
CA ALA A 195 -20.07 9.08 5.69
C ALA A 195 -19.05 9.68 6.67
N HIS A 196 -19.00 9.18 7.91
CA HIS A 196 -18.00 9.62 8.89
C HIS A 196 -16.61 8.97 8.70
N GLU A 197 -16.48 8.00 7.80
CA GLU A 197 -15.18 7.43 7.44
C GLU A 197 -14.57 8.15 6.24
N GLN A 198 -13.25 8.24 6.21
CA GLN A 198 -12.46 8.72 5.07
C GLN A 198 -11.47 7.64 4.63
N VAL A 199 -11.15 7.61 3.34
CA VAL A 199 -10.22 6.66 2.76
C VAL A 199 -8.79 6.99 3.19
N VAL A 200 -8.08 6.01 3.73
CA VAL A 200 -6.66 6.11 4.07
C VAL A 200 -5.78 5.71 2.89
N CYS A 201 -5.95 4.50 2.40
CA CYS A 201 -5.24 3.96 1.23
C CYS A 201 -5.86 2.62 0.80
N GLY A 202 -5.34 2.06 -0.29
CA GLY A 202 -5.55 0.65 -0.64
C GLY A 202 -4.29 -0.18 -0.37
N MET A 203 -4.42 -1.51 -0.48
CA MET A 203 -3.29 -2.43 -0.46
C MET A 203 -3.61 -3.68 -1.26
N SER A 204 -2.71 -4.05 -2.17
CA SER A 204 -2.72 -5.36 -2.83
C SER A 204 -2.21 -6.43 -1.88
N LEU A 205 -2.81 -7.63 -1.90
CA LEU A 205 -2.36 -8.79 -1.13
C LEU A 205 -2.49 -10.06 -1.98
N GLY A 206 -1.41 -10.83 -2.09
CA GLY A 206 -1.38 -12.06 -2.87
C GLY A 206 0.01 -12.68 -2.94
N HIS A 207 0.15 -13.67 -3.81
CA HIS A 207 1.45 -14.24 -4.17
C HIS A 207 2.08 -13.40 -5.28
N ALA A 208 3.32 -12.93 -5.07
CA ALA A 208 4.06 -12.21 -6.09
C ALA A 208 4.26 -13.05 -7.35
N ASP A 209 4.16 -12.44 -8.53
CA ASP A 209 4.62 -13.07 -9.76
C ASP A 209 6.17 -13.04 -9.80
N PRO A 210 6.83 -14.21 -9.74
CA PRO A 210 8.29 -14.29 -9.73
C PRO A 210 8.92 -13.94 -11.09
N HIS A 211 8.12 -13.90 -12.16
CA HIS A 211 8.58 -13.60 -13.53
C HIS A 211 8.41 -12.14 -13.91
N ALA A 212 7.67 -11.37 -13.12
CA ALA A 212 7.46 -9.95 -13.39
C ALA A 212 8.71 -9.13 -13.08
N ILE A 213 9.22 -8.45 -14.10
CA ILE A 213 10.47 -7.68 -14.01
C ILE A 213 10.38 -6.54 -12.97
N GLU A 214 9.23 -5.89 -12.84
CA GLU A 214 8.98 -4.84 -11.85
C GLU A 214 9.11 -5.32 -10.41
N ASN A 215 8.92 -6.60 -10.17
CA ASN A 215 9.10 -7.21 -8.84
C ASN A 215 10.57 -7.44 -8.48
N THR A 216 11.50 -7.25 -9.41
CA THR A 216 12.94 -7.27 -9.12
C THR A 216 13.44 -5.97 -8.48
N LEU A 217 12.64 -4.91 -8.50
CA LEU A 217 13.01 -3.62 -7.93
C LEU A 217 13.31 -3.73 -6.44
N VAL A 218 14.54 -3.42 -6.07
CA VAL A 218 14.99 -3.29 -4.67
C VAL A 218 15.36 -1.84 -4.41
N THR A 219 14.68 -1.21 -3.47
CA THR A 219 14.92 0.19 -3.11
C THR A 219 15.97 0.30 -2.00
N GLU A 220 16.87 1.25 -2.13
CA GLU A 220 17.87 1.59 -1.12
C GLU A 220 17.21 2.12 0.17
N ARG A 221 17.97 2.09 1.24
CA ARG A 221 17.62 2.70 2.53
C ARG A 221 18.74 3.62 2.97
N GLU A 222 18.37 4.69 3.64
CA GLU A 222 19.33 5.54 4.34
C GLU A 222 20.06 4.72 5.40
N PRO A 223 21.40 4.81 5.51
CA PRO A 223 22.13 4.15 6.59
C PRO A 223 21.72 4.73 7.95
N VAL A 224 21.83 3.92 9.01
CA VAL A 224 21.40 4.32 10.36
C VAL A 224 22.03 5.64 10.80
N SER A 225 23.28 5.88 10.44
CA SER A 225 23.97 7.13 10.74
C SER A 225 23.38 8.37 10.07
N GLY A 226 22.60 8.20 8.99
CA GLY A 226 21.96 9.30 8.26
C GLY A 226 20.66 9.79 8.89
N PHE A 227 20.07 9.04 9.83
CA PHE A 227 18.81 9.41 10.49
C PHE A 227 18.81 9.22 12.02
N THR A 228 19.96 8.86 12.62
CA THR A 228 20.05 8.58 14.06
C THR A 228 21.12 9.43 14.71
N HIS A 229 20.80 10.02 15.86
CA HIS A 229 21.73 10.74 16.73
C HIS A 229 21.74 10.03 18.09
N PHE A 230 22.91 9.55 18.51
CA PHE A 230 23.12 8.98 19.85
C PHE A 230 23.51 10.13 20.80
N LEU A 231 22.68 10.37 21.79
CA LEU A 231 22.92 11.36 22.85
C LEU A 231 23.19 10.59 24.14
N GLY A 232 24.39 10.75 24.70
CA GLY A 232 24.84 10.06 25.91
C GLY A 232 25.76 10.95 26.75
#